data_3796f25808d79c12dda7839cbe13faed
#
_entry.id   3796f25808d79c12dda7839cbe13faed
#
_cell.length_a   1.000
_cell.length_b   1.000
_cell.length_c   1.000
_cell.angle_alpha   90.00
_cell.angle_beta   90.00
_cell.angle_gamma   90.00
#
_symmetry.space_group_name_H-M   'P 1'
#
loop_
_entity.id
_entity.type
_entity.pdbx_description
1 polymer ?
#
loop_
_entity_poly.entity_id
_entity_poly.type
_entity_poly.pdbx_seq_one_letter_code
_entity_poly.pdbx_strand_id
1 'polypeptide(L)'
;MARHPDWFERLDAILDTTRQMPLECLGRKEMKAVFACSERDSIRLLHKFGATEIADALSLPRSSLLTQLEALQSGTAYSAFLRQRQQVAKHLAVAHAENVARRRRIPGSAEFQAGKSITDLPAGVRLEPGRIVCEFAYPEDFWAMIDSLADIAAQDPDAFEDATLGKDLR
;
A
#
# COMPACT_ATOMS: atom_id res chain seq x y z
N MET A 1 -12.06 -21.22 -3.96
CA MET A 1 -10.74 -20.82 -4.49
C MET A 1 -9.66 -21.38 -3.56
N ALA A 2 -8.68 -22.12 -4.07
CA ALA A 2 -7.57 -22.60 -3.25
C ALA A 2 -6.71 -21.40 -2.81
N ARG A 3 -6.54 -21.25 -1.49
CA ARG A 3 -5.70 -20.19 -0.91
C ARG A 3 -4.24 -20.53 -1.21
N HIS A 4 -3.58 -19.68 -1.99
CA HIS A 4 -2.15 -19.84 -2.24
C HIS A 4 -1.35 -19.55 -0.96
N PRO A 5 -0.21 -20.23 -0.76
CA PRO A 5 0.67 -19.94 0.38
C PRO A 5 1.21 -18.51 0.31
N ASP A 6 1.30 -17.82 1.45
CA ASP A 6 1.76 -16.43 1.53
C ASP A 6 3.19 -16.23 0.98
N TRP A 7 4.03 -17.28 1.03
CA TRP A 7 5.39 -17.24 0.49
C TRP A 7 5.46 -17.25 -1.05
N PHE A 8 4.35 -17.54 -1.77
CA PHE A 8 4.31 -17.43 -3.24
C PHE A 8 4.65 -16.03 -3.74
N GLU A 9 4.29 -15.00 -2.99
CA GLU A 9 4.62 -13.61 -3.33
C GLU A 9 6.13 -13.35 -3.37
N ARG A 10 6.90 -14.17 -2.65
CA ARG A 10 8.35 -14.03 -2.50
C ARG A 10 9.13 -15.19 -3.13
N LEU A 11 8.49 -15.98 -4.01
CA LEU A 11 9.10 -17.18 -4.57
C LEU A 11 10.44 -16.89 -5.28
N ASP A 12 10.52 -15.80 -6.05
CA ASP A 12 11.73 -15.40 -6.74
C ASP A 12 12.85 -15.05 -5.75
N ALA A 13 12.54 -14.27 -4.72
CA ALA A 13 13.51 -13.93 -3.66
C ALA A 13 13.96 -15.17 -2.85
N ILE A 14 13.04 -16.11 -2.61
CA ILE A 14 13.33 -17.39 -1.94
C ILE A 14 14.29 -18.23 -2.79
N LEU A 15 14.06 -18.31 -4.10
CA LEU A 15 14.94 -19.00 -5.04
C LEU A 15 16.35 -18.39 -5.03
N ASP A 16 16.45 -17.07 -5.14
CA ASP A 16 17.74 -16.38 -5.17
C ASP A 16 18.49 -16.54 -3.84
N THR A 17 17.80 -16.40 -2.72
CA THR A 17 18.39 -16.64 -1.39
C THR A 17 18.89 -18.07 -1.26
N THR A 18 18.10 -19.07 -1.72
CA THR A 18 18.48 -20.48 -1.65
C THR A 18 19.69 -20.79 -2.55
N ARG A 19 19.79 -20.16 -3.72
CA ARG A 19 20.94 -20.30 -4.63
C ARG A 19 22.24 -19.76 -4.04
N GLN A 20 22.15 -18.66 -3.31
CA GLN A 20 23.30 -17.99 -2.68
C GLN A 20 23.77 -18.64 -1.39
N MET A 21 22.98 -19.53 -0.81
CA MET A 21 23.34 -20.19 0.44
C MET A 21 24.57 -21.11 0.26
N PRO A 22 25.58 -21.01 1.14
CA PRO A 22 26.78 -21.87 1.07
C PRO A 22 26.53 -23.30 1.60
N LEU A 23 25.38 -23.54 2.25
CA LEU A 23 25.07 -24.82 2.89
C LEU A 23 24.52 -25.82 1.86
N GLU A 24 24.98 -27.07 1.93
CA GLU A 24 24.48 -28.15 1.08
C GLU A 24 23.14 -28.71 1.56
N CYS A 25 22.91 -28.67 2.88
CA CYS A 25 21.68 -29.13 3.50
C CYS A 25 21.05 -28.03 4.33
N LEU A 26 19.72 -27.96 4.31
CA LEU A 26 18.92 -26.99 5.02
C LEU A 26 18.16 -27.66 6.16
N GLY A 27 18.30 -27.11 7.34
CA GLY A 27 17.53 -27.50 8.51
C GLY A 27 16.42 -26.47 8.83
N ARG A 28 15.91 -26.59 10.04
CA ARG A 28 14.83 -25.77 10.56
C ARG A 28 15.14 -24.27 10.58
N LYS A 29 16.36 -23.91 10.98
CA LYS A 29 16.82 -22.50 11.07
C LYS A 29 16.92 -21.85 9.70
N GLU A 30 17.50 -22.55 8.76
CA GLU A 30 17.70 -22.09 7.38
C GLU A 30 16.34 -21.92 6.68
N MET A 31 15.46 -22.89 6.81
CA MET A 31 14.10 -22.80 6.25
C MET A 31 13.31 -21.63 6.83
N LYS A 32 13.41 -21.40 8.15
CA LYS A 32 12.81 -20.25 8.81
C LYS A 32 13.34 -18.93 8.23
N ALA A 33 14.65 -18.84 8.01
CA ALA A 33 15.28 -17.63 7.44
C ALA A 33 14.88 -17.41 5.98
N VAL A 34 14.97 -18.45 5.14
CA VAL A 34 14.66 -18.36 3.69
C VAL A 34 13.19 -18.01 3.45
N PHE A 35 12.28 -18.67 4.15
CA PHE A 35 10.84 -18.44 3.96
C PHE A 35 10.29 -17.34 4.86
N ALA A 36 11.08 -16.75 5.76
CA ALA A 36 10.67 -15.77 6.78
C ALA A 36 9.35 -16.19 7.46
N CYS A 37 9.32 -17.41 7.98
CA CYS A 37 8.14 -18.04 8.55
C CYS A 37 8.35 -18.42 10.03
N SER A 38 7.29 -18.89 10.69
CA SER A 38 7.37 -19.40 12.04
C SER A 38 8.17 -20.72 12.10
N GLU A 39 8.65 -21.08 13.30
CA GLU A 39 9.33 -22.36 13.49
C GLU A 39 8.42 -23.56 13.16
N ARG A 40 7.15 -23.48 13.51
CA ARG A 40 6.15 -24.51 13.16
C ARG A 40 5.97 -24.65 11.67
N ASP A 41 5.96 -23.53 10.95
CA ASP A 41 5.79 -23.56 9.49
C ASP A 41 7.07 -24.02 8.78
N SER A 42 8.26 -23.71 9.32
CA SER A 42 9.51 -24.25 8.78
C SER A 42 9.56 -25.78 8.81
N ILE A 43 9.07 -26.40 9.90
CA ILE A 43 8.94 -27.86 10.00
C ILE A 43 7.95 -28.40 8.95
N ARG A 44 6.79 -27.74 8.80
CA ARG A 44 5.80 -28.14 7.79
C ARG A 44 6.36 -28.04 6.37
N LEU A 45 7.13 -26.99 6.10
CA LEU A 45 7.79 -26.82 4.80
C LEU A 45 8.86 -27.88 4.55
N LEU A 46 9.68 -28.22 5.58
CA LEU A 46 10.65 -29.32 5.47
C LEU A 46 9.95 -30.63 5.08
N HIS A 47 8.90 -31.01 5.78
CA HIS A 47 8.14 -32.21 5.41
C HIS A 47 7.52 -32.11 4.02
N LYS A 48 6.95 -30.94 3.66
CA LYS A 48 6.35 -30.72 2.35
C LYS A 48 7.34 -30.87 1.20
N PHE A 49 8.60 -30.42 1.40
CA PHE A 49 9.67 -30.51 0.43
C PHE A 49 10.48 -31.83 0.52
N GLY A 50 10.04 -32.80 1.35
CA GLY A 50 10.61 -34.14 1.43
C GLY A 50 11.93 -34.19 2.19
N ALA A 51 12.06 -33.40 3.28
CA ALA A 51 13.18 -33.52 4.19
C ALA A 51 13.24 -34.93 4.83
N THR A 52 14.44 -35.44 5.00
CA THR A 52 14.71 -36.69 5.70
C THR A 52 15.18 -36.41 7.11
N GLU A 53 14.86 -37.30 8.03
CA GLU A 53 15.34 -37.24 9.42
C GLU A 53 16.70 -37.89 9.51
N ILE A 54 17.70 -37.15 9.96
CA ILE A 54 19.08 -37.62 10.16
C ILE A 54 19.48 -37.22 11.59
N ALA A 55 19.78 -38.20 12.43
CA ALA A 55 20.20 -38.00 13.83
C ALA A 55 19.24 -37.02 14.59
N ASP A 56 17.95 -37.32 14.58
CA ASP A 56 16.88 -36.57 15.23
C ASP A 56 16.69 -35.11 14.66
N ALA A 57 17.29 -34.79 13.54
CA ALA A 57 17.14 -33.50 12.85
C ALA A 57 16.60 -33.66 11.45
N LEU A 58 15.64 -32.83 11.08
CA LEU A 58 15.15 -32.74 9.70
C LEU A 58 16.19 -32.05 8.82
N SER A 59 16.56 -32.69 7.72
CA SER A 59 17.55 -32.22 6.76
C SER A 59 17.00 -32.31 5.35
N LEU A 60 17.12 -31.24 4.59
CA LEU A 60 16.68 -31.15 3.19
C LEU A 60 17.87 -30.73 2.31
N PRO A 61 18.29 -31.52 1.32
CA PRO A 61 19.33 -31.11 0.37
C PRO A 61 18.92 -29.83 -0.36
N ARG A 62 19.82 -28.84 -0.41
CA ARG A 62 19.57 -27.56 -1.09
C ARG A 62 19.19 -27.76 -2.59
N SER A 63 19.88 -28.67 -3.26
CA SER A 63 19.57 -28.99 -4.66
C SER A 63 18.15 -29.50 -4.85
N SER A 64 17.66 -30.34 -3.93
CA SER A 64 16.28 -30.84 -3.95
C SER A 64 15.26 -29.72 -3.76
N LEU A 65 15.51 -28.82 -2.81
CA LEU A 65 14.65 -27.65 -2.59
C LEU A 65 14.64 -26.76 -3.84
N LEU A 66 15.79 -26.44 -4.44
CA LEU A 66 15.89 -25.62 -5.64
C LEU A 66 15.10 -26.22 -6.80
N THR A 67 15.28 -27.51 -7.09
CA THR A 67 14.54 -28.20 -8.17
C THR A 67 13.03 -28.09 -7.98
N GLN A 68 12.55 -28.26 -6.74
CA GLN A 68 11.12 -28.17 -6.45
C GLN A 68 10.59 -26.74 -6.53
N LEU A 69 11.35 -25.73 -6.07
CA LEU A 69 10.96 -24.32 -6.18
C LEU A 69 10.95 -23.85 -7.65
N GLU A 70 11.92 -24.28 -8.47
CA GLU A 70 11.96 -23.99 -9.91
C GLU A 70 10.80 -24.64 -10.66
N ALA A 71 10.45 -25.88 -10.31
CA ALA A 71 9.26 -26.54 -10.83
C ALA A 71 7.96 -25.81 -10.43
N LEU A 72 7.88 -25.28 -9.22
CA LEU A 72 6.74 -24.45 -8.79
C LEU A 72 6.69 -23.13 -9.55
N GLN A 73 7.83 -22.46 -9.74
CA GLN A 73 7.94 -21.20 -10.48
C GLN A 73 7.48 -21.33 -11.95
N SER A 74 7.88 -22.42 -12.61
CA SER A 74 7.46 -22.73 -13.97
C SER A 74 6.06 -23.31 -14.08
N GLY A 75 5.42 -23.63 -12.95
CA GLY A 75 4.13 -24.29 -12.89
C GLY A 75 2.94 -23.38 -13.20
N THR A 76 1.84 -24.01 -13.62
CA THR A 76 0.59 -23.31 -13.95
C THR A 76 -0.05 -22.59 -12.76
N ALA A 77 0.14 -23.11 -11.54
CA ALA A 77 -0.37 -22.50 -10.31
C ALA A 77 0.27 -21.15 -10.02
N TYR A 78 1.60 -21.04 -10.18
CA TYR A 78 2.32 -19.78 -9.98
C TYR A 78 1.99 -18.77 -11.08
N SER A 79 1.92 -19.21 -12.32
CA SER A 79 1.49 -18.36 -13.46
C SER A 79 0.07 -17.82 -13.29
N ALA A 80 -0.86 -18.63 -12.74
CA ALA A 80 -2.21 -18.21 -12.44
C ALA A 80 -2.24 -17.18 -11.28
N PHE A 81 -1.45 -17.40 -10.25
CA PHE A 81 -1.27 -16.47 -9.13
C PHE A 81 -0.77 -15.10 -9.61
N LEU A 82 0.27 -15.06 -10.44
CA LEU A 82 0.80 -13.81 -11.00
C LEU A 82 -0.23 -13.06 -11.84
N ARG A 83 -0.98 -13.77 -12.68
CA ARG A 83 -2.09 -13.18 -13.48
C ARG A 83 -3.16 -12.58 -12.60
N GLN A 84 -3.59 -13.31 -11.56
CA GLN A 84 -4.58 -12.80 -10.61
C GLN A 84 -4.08 -11.53 -9.90
N ARG A 85 -2.82 -11.52 -9.44
CA ARG A 85 -2.20 -10.35 -8.81
C ARG A 85 -2.17 -9.14 -9.75
N GLN A 86 -1.81 -9.34 -11.01
CA GLN A 86 -1.84 -8.27 -12.02
C GLN A 86 -3.25 -7.72 -12.25
N GLN A 87 -4.27 -8.58 -12.28
CA GLN A 87 -5.66 -8.14 -12.40
C GLN A 87 -6.11 -7.31 -11.19
N VAL A 88 -5.79 -7.77 -9.97
CA VAL A 88 -6.10 -7.03 -8.74
C VAL A 88 -5.39 -5.66 -8.74
N ALA A 89 -4.10 -5.62 -9.10
CA ALA A 89 -3.35 -4.37 -9.19
C ALA A 89 -3.97 -3.40 -10.23
N LYS A 90 -4.41 -3.92 -11.38
CA LYS A 90 -5.15 -3.12 -12.38
C LYS A 90 -6.46 -2.54 -11.82
N HIS A 91 -7.27 -3.37 -11.16
CA HIS A 91 -8.52 -2.90 -10.58
C HIS A 91 -8.31 -1.86 -9.48
N LEU A 92 -7.29 -2.04 -8.64
CA LEU A 92 -6.93 -1.06 -7.62
C LEU A 92 -6.45 0.26 -8.24
N ALA A 93 -5.65 0.21 -9.31
CA ALA A 93 -5.21 1.41 -10.02
C ALA A 93 -6.39 2.18 -10.64
N VAL A 94 -7.34 1.48 -11.25
CA VAL A 94 -8.56 2.09 -11.80
C VAL A 94 -9.40 2.70 -10.69
N ALA A 95 -9.67 1.96 -9.61
CA ALA A 95 -10.45 2.46 -8.48
C ALA A 95 -9.77 3.67 -7.81
N HIS A 96 -8.44 3.66 -7.71
CA HIS A 96 -7.68 4.80 -7.20
C HIS A 96 -7.83 6.01 -8.11
N ALA A 97 -7.67 5.84 -9.44
CA ALA A 97 -7.83 6.91 -10.42
C ALA A 97 -9.26 7.50 -10.39
N GLU A 98 -10.29 6.64 -10.29
CA GLU A 98 -11.68 7.08 -10.15
C GLU A 98 -11.92 7.86 -8.84
N ASN A 99 -11.35 7.41 -7.73
CA ASN A 99 -11.46 8.12 -6.45
C ASN A 99 -10.75 9.48 -6.49
N VAL A 100 -9.57 9.56 -7.10
CA VAL A 100 -8.87 10.84 -7.33
C VAL A 100 -9.70 11.76 -8.23
N ALA A 101 -10.28 11.22 -9.30
CA ALA A 101 -11.15 11.99 -10.19
C ALA A 101 -12.44 12.47 -9.51
N ARG A 102 -13.02 11.65 -8.62
CA ARG A 102 -14.18 12.05 -7.81
C ARG A 102 -13.83 13.12 -6.78
N ARG A 103 -12.67 13.03 -6.13
CA ARG A 103 -12.20 14.06 -5.19
C ARG A 103 -11.91 15.40 -5.88
N ARG A 104 -11.50 15.38 -7.15
CA ARG A 104 -11.32 16.59 -7.97
C ARG A 104 -12.65 17.18 -8.46
N ARG A 105 -13.73 16.43 -8.45
CA ARG A 105 -15.08 16.92 -8.74
C ARG A 105 -15.78 17.24 -7.41
N ILE A 106 -15.37 18.33 -6.77
CA ILE A 106 -16.22 18.97 -5.76
C ILE A 106 -17.41 19.51 -6.55
N PRO A 107 -18.66 19.05 -6.25
CA PRO A 107 -19.84 19.63 -6.90
C PRO A 107 -19.92 21.10 -6.46
N GLY A 108 -19.69 22.03 -7.33
CA GLY A 108 -19.70 23.46 -7.02
C GLY A 108 -18.69 24.29 -7.79
N SER A 109 -17.58 23.70 -8.24
CA SER A 109 -16.56 24.43 -9.03
C SER A 109 -17.00 24.66 -10.50
N ALA A 110 -18.27 24.96 -10.74
CA ALA A 110 -18.78 25.18 -12.09
C ALA A 110 -18.33 26.51 -12.70
N GLU A 111 -17.78 27.43 -11.92
CA GLU A 111 -17.14 28.64 -12.44
C GLU A 111 -16.01 29.01 -11.46
N PHE A 112 -14.79 28.68 -11.86
CA PHE A 112 -13.58 29.19 -11.24
C PHE A 112 -13.62 30.73 -11.38
N GLN A 113 -14.11 31.42 -10.35
CA GLN A 113 -14.08 32.88 -10.31
C GLN A 113 -12.65 33.31 -10.04
N ALA A 114 -11.91 33.57 -11.12
CA ALA A 114 -10.56 34.12 -11.03
C ALA A 114 -10.60 35.44 -10.23
N GLY A 115 -9.81 35.52 -9.15
CA GLY A 115 -9.57 36.76 -8.42
C GLY A 115 -10.04 36.80 -6.97
N LYS A 116 -10.48 35.69 -6.36
CA LYS A 116 -10.75 35.67 -4.91
C LYS A 116 -9.43 35.66 -4.12
N SER A 117 -9.29 36.59 -3.22
CA SER A 117 -8.18 36.71 -2.27
C SER A 117 -8.60 36.25 -0.89
N ILE A 118 -7.64 36.05 0.02
CA ILE A 118 -7.88 35.78 1.44
C ILE A 118 -8.73 36.85 2.12
N THR A 119 -8.78 38.06 1.56
CA THR A 119 -9.64 39.16 2.01
C THR A 119 -11.12 38.96 1.66
N ASP A 120 -11.43 38.04 0.75
CA ASP A 120 -12.77 37.76 0.24
C ASP A 120 -13.42 36.55 0.91
N LEU A 121 -12.99 36.23 2.15
CA LEU A 121 -13.57 35.17 2.92
C LEU A 121 -15.08 35.38 3.13
N PRO A 122 -15.89 34.32 2.97
CA PRO A 122 -17.32 34.40 3.23
C PRO A 122 -17.63 34.87 4.65
N ALA A 123 -18.73 35.59 4.82
CA ALA A 123 -19.20 35.96 6.15
C ALA A 123 -19.40 34.71 7.01
N GLY A 124 -18.82 34.69 8.21
CA GLY A 124 -18.84 33.54 9.12
C GLY A 124 -17.64 32.61 8.98
N VAL A 125 -16.73 32.83 8.03
CA VAL A 125 -15.46 32.06 7.94
C VAL A 125 -14.34 32.88 8.57
N ARG A 126 -13.58 32.23 9.49
CA ARG A 126 -12.39 32.80 10.10
C ARG A 126 -11.26 31.79 10.04
N LEU A 127 -10.09 32.26 9.64
CA LEU A 127 -8.84 31.50 9.65
C LEU A 127 -8.09 31.85 10.94
N GLU A 128 -7.79 30.86 11.74
CA GLU A 128 -7.01 30.99 12.96
C GLU A 128 -5.85 30.00 12.93
N PRO A 129 -4.74 30.23 13.61
CA PRO A 129 -3.61 29.30 13.64
C PRO A 129 -4.05 27.90 14.05
N GLY A 130 -3.85 26.93 13.13
CA GLY A 130 -4.18 25.54 13.34
C GLY A 130 -5.64 25.16 13.21
N ARG A 131 -6.57 26.11 12.89
CA ARG A 131 -7.98 25.78 12.69
C ARG A 131 -8.71 26.75 11.75
N ILE A 132 -9.77 26.23 11.13
CA ILE A 132 -10.72 27.00 10.33
C ILE A 132 -12.06 27.00 11.09
N VAL A 133 -12.63 28.16 11.33
CA VAL A 133 -13.91 28.30 12.01
C VAL A 133 -14.93 28.73 10.97
N CYS A 134 -16.01 27.94 10.83
CA CYS A 134 -17.16 28.23 9.96
C CYS A 134 -18.42 28.35 10.81
N GLU A 135 -19.01 29.55 10.85
CA GLU A 135 -20.29 29.81 11.50
C GLU A 135 -21.38 29.85 10.42
N PHE A 136 -22.34 28.95 10.46
CA PHE A 136 -23.40 28.83 9.47
C PHE A 136 -24.76 28.61 10.13
N ALA A 137 -25.84 29.11 9.51
CA ALA A 137 -27.20 28.92 10.00
C ALA A 137 -27.87 27.69 9.35
N TYR A 138 -27.54 27.36 8.12
CA TYR A 138 -28.10 26.25 7.38
C TYR A 138 -26.99 25.36 6.78
N PRO A 139 -27.21 24.04 6.65
CA PRO A 139 -26.22 23.12 6.09
C PRO A 139 -25.72 23.51 4.68
N GLU A 140 -26.59 24.16 3.87
CA GLU A 140 -26.26 24.61 2.52
C GLU A 140 -25.18 25.71 2.55
N ASP A 141 -25.24 26.61 3.54
CA ASP A 141 -24.26 27.67 3.73
C ASP A 141 -22.87 27.11 4.02
N PHE A 142 -22.80 26.01 4.78
CA PHE A 142 -21.54 25.32 5.08
C PHE A 142 -20.84 24.86 3.79
N TRP A 143 -21.56 24.24 2.87
CA TRP A 143 -20.97 23.78 1.61
C TRP A 143 -20.49 24.93 0.74
N ALA A 144 -21.24 26.01 0.66
CA ALA A 144 -20.84 27.22 -0.07
C ALA A 144 -19.57 27.87 0.53
N MET A 145 -19.44 27.84 1.87
CA MET A 145 -18.21 28.31 2.56
C MET A 145 -17.01 27.42 2.24
N ILE A 146 -17.17 26.11 2.26
CA ILE A 146 -16.08 25.16 1.92
C ILE A 146 -15.63 25.31 0.48
N ASP A 147 -16.55 25.46 -0.47
CA ASP A 147 -16.22 25.70 -1.88
C ASP A 147 -15.43 27.02 -2.05
N SER A 148 -15.86 28.08 -1.37
CA SER A 148 -15.19 29.38 -1.40
C SER A 148 -13.78 29.33 -0.76
N LEU A 149 -13.61 28.58 0.34
CA LEU A 149 -12.31 28.34 0.96
C LEU A 149 -11.38 27.57 0.04
N ALA A 150 -11.88 26.55 -0.65
CA ALA A 150 -11.11 25.76 -1.58
C ALA A 150 -10.63 26.61 -2.78
N ASP A 151 -11.48 27.52 -3.28
CA ASP A 151 -11.13 28.46 -4.34
C ASP A 151 -10.01 29.43 -3.89
N ILE A 152 -10.14 30.00 -2.69
CA ILE A 152 -9.15 30.93 -2.13
C ILE A 152 -7.80 30.22 -1.92
N ALA A 153 -7.81 29.03 -1.32
CA ALA A 153 -6.60 28.23 -1.10
C ALA A 153 -5.92 27.82 -2.41
N ALA A 154 -6.69 27.60 -3.47
CA ALA A 154 -6.15 27.26 -4.78
C ALA A 154 -5.55 28.48 -5.53
N GLN A 155 -6.06 29.70 -5.28
CA GLN A 155 -5.59 30.91 -5.93
C GLN A 155 -4.36 31.53 -5.26
N ASP A 156 -4.32 31.50 -3.93
CA ASP A 156 -3.22 32.05 -3.13
C ASP A 156 -2.85 31.08 -1.99
N PRO A 157 -2.16 29.99 -2.32
CA PRO A 157 -1.80 28.97 -1.35
C PRO A 157 -0.85 29.48 -0.26
N ASP A 158 0.04 30.42 -0.61
CA ASP A 158 1.02 30.97 0.34
C ASP A 158 0.32 31.85 1.40
N ALA A 159 -0.57 32.75 0.96
CA ALA A 159 -1.33 33.58 1.89
C ALA A 159 -2.32 32.74 2.75
N PHE A 160 -2.90 31.68 2.17
CA PHE A 160 -3.75 30.76 2.91
C PHE A 160 -2.97 29.96 3.96
N GLU A 161 -1.78 29.49 3.62
CA GLU A 161 -0.87 28.80 4.54
C GLU A 161 -0.42 29.74 5.67
N ASP A 162 0.01 30.96 5.36
CA ASP A 162 0.42 31.97 6.36
C ASP A 162 -0.72 32.32 7.34
N ALA A 163 -1.96 32.37 6.85
CA ALA A 163 -3.13 32.66 7.70
C ALA A 163 -3.56 31.47 8.58
N THR A 164 -3.34 30.24 8.10
CA THR A 164 -3.74 29.03 8.84
C THR A 164 -2.66 28.49 9.76
N LEU A 165 -1.38 28.67 9.44
CA LEU A 165 -0.27 28.16 10.26
C LEU A 165 0.24 29.20 11.28
N GLY A 166 -0.03 30.50 11.07
CA GLY A 166 0.54 31.58 11.84
C GLY A 166 2.02 31.82 11.51
N LYS A 167 2.43 33.10 11.47
CA LYS A 167 3.82 33.49 11.12
C LYS A 167 4.89 33.00 12.10
N ASP A 168 4.50 32.43 13.24
CA ASP A 168 5.43 32.05 14.33
C ASP A 168 5.83 30.57 14.30
N LEU A 169 5.44 29.78 13.28
CA LEU A 169 5.75 28.36 13.16
C LEU A 169 6.77 28.03 12.05
N ARG A 170 7.49 29.06 11.55
CA ARG A 170 8.65 28.86 10.65
C ARG A 170 9.97 29.01 11.36
#